data_95181a4dc02e6536b882598bc54c6fef
#
_entry.id   95181a4dc02e6536b882598bc54c6fef
#
_cell.length_a   1.000
_cell.length_b   1.000
_cell.length_c   1.000
_cell.angle_alpha   90.00
_cell.angle_beta   90.00
_cell.angle_gamma   90.00
#
_symmetry.space_group_name_H-M   'P 1'
#
loop_
_entity.id
_entity.type
_entity.pdbx_description
1 polymer ?
#
loop_
_entity_poly.entity_id
_entity_poly.type
_entity_poly.pdbx_seq_one_letter_code
_entity_poly.pdbx_strand_id
1 'polypeptide(L)'
;MFKILRKEEWSPNVYAMDIEAPRVAKKAQAGQFIVLRVNEEGERIPLTIADYDRETGKILIVFQAIGASTMELAALEAGDTILDFVGPLGR
;
A
#
# COMPACT_ATOMS: atom_id res chain seq x y z
N MET A 1 -7.26 6.91 8.63
CA MET A 1 -7.23 5.68 7.84
C MET A 1 -6.86 6.01 6.40
N PHE A 2 -6.45 5.03 5.66
CA PHE A 2 -5.85 5.26 4.34
C PHE A 2 -6.68 4.54 3.29
N LYS A 3 -7.23 5.31 2.36
CA LYS A 3 -8.19 4.80 1.40
C LYS A 3 -7.49 4.19 0.20
N ILE A 4 -8.00 3.03 -0.24
CA ILE A 4 -7.56 2.43 -1.49
C ILE A 4 -8.31 3.13 -2.61
N LEU A 5 -7.57 3.81 -3.48
CA LEU A 5 -8.14 4.58 -4.57
C LEU A 5 -8.36 3.73 -5.80
N ARG A 6 -7.49 2.75 -6.04
CA ARG A 6 -7.54 1.90 -7.22
C ARG A 6 -6.88 0.57 -6.89
N LYS A 7 -7.43 -0.49 -7.46
CA LYS A 7 -6.86 -1.84 -7.33
C LYS A 7 -6.86 -2.49 -8.70
N GLU A 8 -5.78 -3.17 -9.02
CA GLU A 8 -5.60 -3.83 -10.31
C GLU A 8 -4.87 -5.14 -10.11
N GLU A 9 -5.32 -6.19 -10.76
CA GLU A 9 -4.59 -7.46 -10.76
C GLU A 9 -3.74 -7.49 -12.02
N TRP A 10 -2.40 -7.47 -11.85
CA TRP A 10 -1.48 -7.43 -12.99
C TRP A 10 -1.19 -8.81 -13.56
N SER A 11 -1.19 -9.82 -12.70
CA SER A 11 -1.04 -11.22 -13.09
C SER A 11 -1.61 -12.06 -11.95
N PRO A 12 -1.75 -13.37 -12.10
CA PRO A 12 -2.33 -14.16 -11.00
C PRO A 12 -1.58 -13.91 -9.70
N ASN A 13 -2.33 -13.51 -8.68
CA ASN A 13 -1.87 -13.21 -7.32
C ASN A 13 -0.95 -12.00 -7.20
N VAL A 14 -0.77 -11.19 -8.26
CA VAL A 14 0.00 -9.95 -8.20
C VAL A 14 -0.94 -8.78 -8.34
N TYR A 15 -0.96 -7.90 -7.34
CA TYR A 15 -1.89 -6.78 -7.26
C TYR A 15 -1.16 -5.46 -7.16
N ALA A 16 -1.72 -4.44 -7.80
CA ALA A 16 -1.28 -3.06 -7.69
C ALA A 16 -2.39 -2.26 -7.04
N MET A 17 -2.04 -1.44 -6.05
CA MET A 17 -3.00 -0.57 -5.37
C MET A 17 -2.44 0.83 -5.27
N ASP A 18 -3.29 1.82 -5.58
CA ASP A 18 -3.01 3.22 -5.26
C ASP A 18 -3.63 3.52 -3.91
N ILE A 19 -2.83 3.99 -2.98
CA ILE A 19 -3.26 4.30 -1.62
C ILE A 19 -3.18 5.80 -1.40
N GLU A 20 -4.25 6.37 -0.86
CA GLU A 20 -4.28 7.79 -0.52
C GLU A 20 -3.50 8.02 0.76
N ALA A 21 -2.31 8.59 0.63
CA ALA A 21 -1.41 8.82 1.76
C ALA A 21 -0.56 10.07 1.47
N PRO A 22 -1.18 11.27 1.53
CA PRO A 22 -0.50 12.49 1.07
C PRO A 22 0.77 12.82 1.85
N ARG A 23 0.80 12.56 3.15
CA ARG A 23 2.00 12.85 3.93
C ARG A 23 3.16 11.95 3.54
N VAL A 24 2.87 10.68 3.28
CA VAL A 24 3.89 9.73 2.84
C VAL A 24 4.35 10.10 1.43
N ALA A 25 3.42 10.37 0.53
CA ALA A 25 3.73 10.71 -0.86
C ALA A 25 4.62 11.95 -0.93
N LYS A 26 4.38 12.93 -0.07
CA LYS A 26 5.12 14.19 -0.09
C LYS A 26 6.61 13.97 0.14
N LYS A 27 6.98 12.98 0.95
CA LYS A 27 8.37 12.72 1.33
C LYS A 27 8.96 11.51 0.63
N ALA A 28 8.18 10.81 -0.19
CA ALA A 28 8.62 9.55 -0.78
C ALA A 28 9.74 9.75 -1.78
N GLN A 29 10.65 8.76 -1.81
CA GLN A 29 11.72 8.68 -2.79
C GLN A 29 11.84 7.25 -3.26
N ALA A 30 12.43 7.08 -4.43
CA ALA A 30 12.61 5.74 -5.01
C ALA A 30 13.44 4.86 -4.07
N GLY A 31 13.05 3.60 -3.95
CA GLY A 31 13.76 2.63 -3.12
C GLY A 31 13.31 2.57 -1.67
N GLN A 32 12.47 3.50 -1.25
CA GLN A 32 11.94 3.47 0.11
C GLN A 32 10.78 2.49 0.23
N PHE A 33 10.39 2.20 1.46
CA PHE A 33 9.28 1.29 1.70
C PHE A 33 8.31 1.89 2.74
N ILE A 34 7.15 1.29 2.84
CA ILE A 34 6.16 1.60 3.86
C ILE A 34 5.85 0.32 4.64
N VAL A 35 5.27 0.49 5.81
CA VAL A 35 4.72 -0.61 6.58
C VAL A 35 3.24 -0.33 6.75
N LEU A 36 2.40 -1.26 6.34
CA LEU A 36 0.96 -1.09 6.49
C LEU A 36 0.38 -2.20 7.38
N ARG A 37 -0.79 -1.93 7.89
CA ARG A 37 -1.57 -2.89 8.66
C ARG A 37 -3.03 -2.71 8.25
N VAL A 38 -3.66 -3.81 7.83
CA VAL A 38 -5.01 -3.76 7.28
C VAL A 38 -6.03 -3.39 8.35
N ASN A 39 -5.96 -4.05 9.52
CA ASN A 39 -6.85 -3.80 10.64
C ASN A 39 -6.11 -4.12 11.94
N GLU A 40 -6.82 -4.03 13.08
CA GLU A 40 -6.19 -4.19 14.38
C GLU A 40 -5.67 -5.60 14.63
N GLU A 41 -6.29 -6.61 14.02
CA GLU A 41 -5.83 -7.99 14.14
C GLU A 41 -4.77 -8.34 13.10
N GLY A 42 -4.57 -7.48 12.11
CA GLY A 42 -3.64 -7.77 11.02
C GLY A 42 -2.20 -7.60 11.39
N GLU A 43 -1.34 -8.32 10.70
CA GLU A 43 0.09 -8.17 10.85
C GLU A 43 0.58 -6.95 10.07
N ARG A 44 1.73 -6.43 10.48
CA ARG A 44 2.38 -5.35 9.76
C ARG A 44 3.10 -5.91 8.55
N ILE A 45 2.85 -5.29 7.39
CA ILE A 45 3.39 -5.75 6.12
C ILE A 45 4.31 -4.67 5.56
N PRO A 46 5.61 -4.94 5.42
CA PRO A 46 6.52 -4.00 4.75
C PRO A 46 6.44 -4.19 3.25
N LEU A 47 6.27 -3.10 2.51
CA LEU A 47 6.20 -3.14 1.05
C LEU A 47 6.98 -1.98 0.46
N THR A 48 7.71 -2.26 -0.61
CA THR A 48 8.45 -1.23 -1.32
C THR A 48 7.48 -0.29 -2.04
N ILE A 49 7.79 1.00 -1.99
CA ILE A 49 7.06 2.00 -2.76
C ILE A 49 7.40 1.80 -4.23
N ALA A 50 6.41 1.41 -5.03
CA ALA A 50 6.63 1.20 -6.46
C ALA A 50 6.61 2.52 -7.22
N ASP A 51 5.76 3.45 -6.80
CA ASP A 51 5.67 4.77 -7.40
C ASP A 51 4.94 5.69 -6.44
N TYR A 52 5.01 6.98 -6.69
CA TYR A 52 4.33 7.96 -5.86
C TYR A 52 3.97 9.19 -6.69
N ASP A 53 2.93 9.90 -6.25
CA ASP A 53 2.51 11.15 -6.87
C ASP A 53 2.31 12.16 -5.76
N ARG A 54 3.22 13.13 -5.69
CA ARG A 54 3.19 14.12 -4.61
C ARG A 54 2.03 15.09 -4.75
N GLU A 55 1.58 15.33 -5.96
CA GLU A 55 0.49 16.28 -6.20
C GLU A 55 -0.86 15.71 -5.80
N THR A 56 -1.10 14.46 -6.16
CA THR A 56 -2.38 13.81 -5.81
C THR A 56 -2.32 13.08 -4.48
N GLY A 57 -1.14 12.94 -3.90
CA GLY A 57 -0.99 12.34 -2.57
C GLY A 57 -1.18 10.84 -2.55
N LYS A 58 -0.76 10.14 -3.60
CA LYS A 58 -0.94 8.69 -3.63
C LYS A 58 0.37 7.94 -3.75
N ILE A 59 0.36 6.74 -3.18
CA ILE A 59 1.47 5.80 -3.20
C ILE A 59 0.99 4.56 -3.94
N LEU A 60 1.80 4.09 -4.89
CA LEU A 60 1.54 2.82 -5.56
C LEU A 60 2.32 1.72 -4.87
N ILE A 61 1.61 0.68 -4.45
CA ILE A 61 2.24 -0.54 -3.94
C ILE A 61 1.89 -1.69 -4.87
N VAL A 62 2.86 -2.59 -5.08
CA VAL A 62 2.67 -3.81 -5.86
C VAL A 62 3.10 -4.96 -4.99
N PHE A 63 2.27 -5.98 -4.86
CA PHE A 63 2.56 -7.07 -3.96
C PHE A 63 2.01 -8.38 -4.48
N GLN A 64 2.56 -9.48 -3.97
CA GLN A 64 2.13 -10.82 -4.32
C GLN A 64 1.32 -11.39 -3.16
N ALA A 65 0.14 -11.92 -3.45
CA ALA A 65 -0.75 -12.47 -2.42
C ALA A 65 -0.39 -13.94 -2.19
N ILE A 66 0.67 -14.18 -1.41
CA ILE A 66 1.21 -15.51 -1.20
C ILE A 66 1.13 -15.97 0.26
N GLY A 67 0.84 -15.10 1.20
CA GLY A 67 0.70 -15.45 2.61
C GLY A 67 -0.60 -14.89 3.15
N ALA A 68 -0.92 -15.24 4.40
CA ALA A 68 -2.20 -14.85 5.01
C ALA A 68 -2.39 -13.34 5.00
N SER A 69 -1.35 -12.58 5.37
CA SER A 69 -1.45 -11.12 5.47
C SER A 69 -1.61 -10.47 4.10
N THR A 70 -0.85 -10.91 3.10
CA THR A 70 -0.95 -10.34 1.76
C THR A 70 -2.25 -10.78 1.07
N MET A 71 -2.76 -11.96 1.40
CA MET A 71 -4.06 -12.39 0.89
C MET A 71 -5.19 -11.55 1.49
N GLU A 72 -5.07 -11.20 2.77
CA GLU A 72 -6.05 -10.32 3.41
C GLU A 72 -6.05 -8.94 2.75
N LEU A 73 -4.86 -8.40 2.47
CA LEU A 73 -4.75 -7.12 1.77
C LEU A 73 -5.37 -7.22 0.38
N ALA A 74 -5.09 -8.30 -0.34
CA ALA A 74 -5.61 -8.49 -1.70
C ALA A 74 -7.12 -8.64 -1.75
N ALA A 75 -7.76 -8.99 -0.64
CA ALA A 75 -9.22 -9.11 -0.57
C ALA A 75 -9.92 -7.75 -0.48
N LEU A 76 -9.19 -6.69 -0.18
CA LEU A 76 -9.77 -5.36 -0.13
C LEU A 76 -9.97 -4.80 -1.53
N GLU A 77 -10.93 -3.88 -1.66
CA GLU A 77 -11.29 -3.28 -2.94
C GLU A 77 -11.11 -1.77 -2.89
N ALA A 78 -11.14 -1.15 -4.06
CA ALA A 78 -11.14 0.30 -4.13
C ALA A 78 -12.30 0.84 -3.28
N GLY A 79 -12.01 1.85 -2.48
CA GLY A 79 -12.97 2.41 -1.53
C GLY A 79 -12.80 1.88 -0.12
N ASP A 80 -12.19 0.72 0.05
CA ASP A 80 -11.87 0.21 1.38
C ASP A 80 -10.72 1.00 1.98
N THR A 81 -10.51 0.86 3.29
CA THR A 81 -9.46 1.58 4.01
C THR A 81 -8.49 0.63 4.68
N ILE A 82 -7.26 1.12 4.82
CA ILE A 82 -6.18 0.44 5.55
C ILE A 82 -5.98 1.21 6.84
N LEU A 83 -5.83 0.52 7.96
CA LEU A 83 -5.74 1.15 9.27
C LEU A 83 -4.47 1.97 9.44
N ASP A 84 -3.33 1.36 9.20
CA ASP A 84 -2.02 2.01 9.36
C ASP A 84 -1.23 1.96 8.06
N PHE A 85 -0.51 3.04 7.77
CA PHE A 85 0.32 3.17 6.58
C PHE A 85 1.45 4.11 6.93
N VAL A 86 2.58 3.55 7.33
CA VAL A 86 3.68 4.28 7.94
C VAL A 86 4.84 4.38 6.98
N GLY A 87 5.36 5.57 6.79
CA GLY A 87 6.51 5.80 5.94
C GLY A 87 6.62 7.26 5.53
N PRO A 88 7.52 7.54 4.58
CA PRO A 88 8.43 6.57 3.96
C PRO A 88 9.53 6.15 4.90
N LEU A 89 9.97 4.90 4.76
CA LEU A 89 11.05 4.32 5.55
C LEU A 89 12.21 3.94 4.63
N GLY A 90 13.38 3.81 5.24
CA GLY A 90 14.58 3.60 4.47
C GLY A 90 15.15 4.94 4.00
N ARG A 91 16.13 4.89 3.12
CA ARG A 91 16.89 6.09 2.76
C ARG A 91 16.63 6.62 1.40
#